data_67b31e2d460c38e131cd047a9bfdba04
#
_entry.id   67b31e2d460c38e131cd047a9bfdba04
#
_cell.length_a   1.000
_cell.length_b   1.000
_cell.length_c   1.000
_cell.angle_alpha   90.00
_cell.angle_beta   90.00
_cell.angle_gamma   90.00
#
_symmetry.space_group_name_H-M   'P 1'
#
loop_
_entity.id
_entity.type
_entity.pdbx_description
1 polymer ?
#
loop_
_entity_poly.entity_id
_entity_poly.type
_entity_poly.pdbx_seq_one_letter_code
_entity_poly.pdbx_strand_id
1 'polypeptide(L)'
;MENNNTSKSIIGYYLYDDLSISYCLNKDKHAIGLIFDVDKTNGNVWVIALKDIDCIGVHTPNELPKTDADFEKPGYNRLEWTVAECRHWKKLLINVCGCCLEEIVDGFEEHCRGYSFDTDKANETLSKIGINIGENGYIYWTSTMESNGWAEVVGCGEIIEDPMPYTDDEIAECRMRFVGRLNIKELKIEDLTF
;
A
#
# COMPACT_ATOMS: atom_id res chain seq x y z
N MET A 1 5.10 17.84 36.29
CA MET A 1 6.06 17.85 35.16
C MET A 1 5.51 16.86 34.16
N GLU A 2 4.74 17.37 33.21
CA GLU A 2 4.19 16.55 32.11
C GLU A 2 5.31 16.24 31.14
N ASN A 3 5.70 14.98 31.07
CA ASN A 3 6.59 14.48 30.04
C ASN A 3 5.83 14.51 28.70
N ASN A 4 5.89 15.63 28.00
CA ASN A 4 5.52 15.73 26.59
C ASN A 4 6.56 14.95 25.76
N ASN A 5 6.52 13.64 25.86
CA ASN A 5 7.18 12.74 24.92
C ASN A 5 6.32 12.73 23.65
N THR A 6 6.52 13.73 22.79
CA THR A 6 6.05 13.72 21.41
C THR A 6 6.76 12.55 20.73
N SER A 7 6.13 11.36 20.78
CA SER A 7 6.60 10.22 20.01
C SER A 7 6.59 10.63 18.54
N LYS A 8 7.78 10.84 17.97
CA LYS A 8 7.95 11.15 16.55
C LYS A 8 7.25 10.08 15.74
N SER A 9 6.41 10.48 14.80
CA SER A 9 5.75 9.55 13.89
C SER A 9 6.80 8.80 13.08
N ILE A 10 6.68 7.48 12.99
CA ILE A 10 7.52 6.64 12.12
C ILE A 10 6.88 6.42 10.74
N ILE A 11 5.76 7.10 10.46
CA ILE A 11 5.11 7.07 9.14
C ILE A 11 6.07 7.71 8.12
N GLY A 12 6.22 7.04 6.95
CA GLY A 12 7.16 7.44 5.92
C GLY A 12 8.57 6.86 6.10
N TYR A 13 8.80 6.05 7.13
CA TYR A 13 10.08 5.36 7.33
C TYR A 13 10.15 4.07 6.51
N TYR A 14 11.32 3.80 5.93
CA TYR A 14 11.62 2.50 5.32
C TYR A 14 11.81 1.44 6.40
N LEU A 15 11.24 0.27 6.17
CA LEU A 15 11.46 -0.94 6.97
C LEU A 15 12.44 -1.84 6.22
N TYR A 16 13.43 -2.37 6.94
CA TYR A 16 14.43 -3.30 6.41
C TYR A 16 14.17 -4.73 6.87
N ASP A 17 14.78 -5.69 6.20
CA ASP A 17 14.66 -7.12 6.47
C ASP A 17 15.16 -7.54 7.87
N ASP A 18 16.02 -6.73 8.47
CA ASP A 18 16.47 -6.89 9.86
C ASP A 18 15.54 -6.25 10.90
N LEU A 19 14.38 -5.70 10.47
CA LEU A 19 13.40 -4.93 11.23
C LEU A 19 13.91 -3.59 11.77
N SER A 20 15.04 -3.10 11.31
CA SER A 20 15.43 -1.71 11.54
C SER A 20 14.63 -0.77 10.63
N ILE A 21 14.53 0.51 11.03
CA ILE A 21 13.83 1.52 10.28
C ILE A 21 14.69 2.76 10.07
N SER A 22 14.51 3.47 8.96
CA SER A 22 15.11 4.78 8.75
C SER A 22 14.22 5.68 7.87
N TYR A 23 14.32 6.99 8.08
CA TYR A 23 13.59 7.96 7.27
C TYR A 23 14.13 8.05 5.84
N CYS A 24 15.44 7.96 5.66
CA CYS A 24 16.08 7.94 4.36
C CYS A 24 16.42 6.51 3.97
N LEU A 25 16.29 6.19 2.67
CA LEU A 25 16.67 4.86 2.16
C LEU A 25 18.17 4.62 2.39
N ASN A 26 18.48 3.61 3.19
CA ASN A 26 19.84 3.13 3.39
C ASN A 26 20.18 2.07 2.32
N LYS A 27 21.14 2.40 1.44
CA LYS A 27 21.53 1.52 0.32
C LYS A 27 22.32 0.29 0.75
N ASP A 28 22.85 0.27 1.98
CA ASP A 28 23.60 -0.85 2.54
C ASP A 28 22.69 -1.91 3.18
N LYS A 29 21.40 -1.63 3.28
CA LYS A 29 20.37 -2.52 3.83
C LYS A 29 19.32 -2.87 2.78
N HIS A 30 18.72 -4.04 2.92
CA HIS A 30 17.64 -4.47 2.06
C HIS A 30 16.30 -3.95 2.60
N ALA A 31 15.79 -2.90 1.98
CA ALA A 31 14.48 -2.34 2.35
C ALA A 31 13.36 -3.24 1.81
N ILE A 32 12.40 -3.59 2.67
CA ILE A 32 11.27 -4.46 2.36
C ILE A 32 9.94 -3.71 2.24
N GLY A 33 9.84 -2.53 2.82
CA GLY A 33 8.60 -1.76 2.76
C GLY A 33 8.74 -0.34 3.29
N LEU A 34 7.64 0.40 3.17
CA LEU A 34 7.48 1.74 3.72
C LEU A 34 6.33 1.73 4.75
N ILE A 35 6.57 2.25 5.94
CA ILE A 35 5.55 2.37 6.99
C ILE A 35 4.57 3.48 6.60
N PHE A 36 3.27 3.14 6.49
CA PHE A 36 2.25 4.10 6.10
C PHE A 36 1.16 4.34 7.16
N ASP A 37 1.04 3.44 8.14
CA ASP A 37 0.07 3.60 9.21
C ASP A 37 0.55 2.96 10.51
N VAL A 38 0.15 3.55 11.63
CA VAL A 38 0.44 3.05 12.98
C VAL A 38 -0.84 3.12 13.82
N ASP A 39 -1.36 1.96 14.20
CA ASP A 39 -2.48 1.89 15.12
C ASP A 39 -1.97 2.07 16.56
N LYS A 40 -2.22 3.25 17.11
CA LYS A 40 -1.78 3.62 18.46
C LYS A 40 -2.47 2.83 19.58
N THR A 41 -3.60 2.17 19.29
CA THR A 41 -4.37 1.44 20.31
C THR A 41 -3.77 0.07 20.59
N ASN A 42 -3.27 -0.61 19.57
CA ASN A 42 -2.72 -1.97 19.70
C ASN A 42 -1.24 -2.07 19.32
N GLY A 43 -0.64 -0.97 18.83
CA GLY A 43 0.76 -0.92 18.42
C GLY A 43 1.04 -1.62 17.07
N ASN A 44 0.03 -1.90 16.28
CA ASN A 44 0.23 -2.46 14.96
C ASN A 44 0.78 -1.40 14.01
N VAL A 45 1.76 -1.80 13.23
CA VAL A 45 2.40 -1.02 12.19
C VAL A 45 2.06 -1.65 10.84
N TRP A 46 1.58 -0.83 9.91
CA TRP A 46 1.26 -1.24 8.55
C TRP A 46 2.32 -0.75 7.59
N VAL A 47 2.77 -1.66 6.74
CA VAL A 47 3.89 -1.46 5.82
C VAL A 47 3.45 -1.81 4.42
N ILE A 48 3.67 -0.93 3.44
CA ILE A 48 3.47 -1.25 2.02
C ILE A 48 4.78 -1.81 1.45
N ALA A 49 4.70 -2.93 0.73
CA ALA A 49 5.86 -3.55 0.10
C ALA A 49 6.47 -2.62 -0.96
N LEU A 50 7.80 -2.69 -1.18
CA LEU A 50 8.48 -1.90 -2.21
C LEU A 50 8.44 -2.54 -3.61
N LYS A 51 7.80 -3.70 -3.73
CA LYS A 51 7.71 -4.46 -4.97
C LYS A 51 6.26 -4.65 -5.40
N ASP A 52 6.00 -4.43 -6.69
CA ASP A 52 4.75 -4.81 -7.32
C ASP A 52 4.73 -6.28 -7.68
N ILE A 53 3.55 -6.82 -7.80
CA ILE A 53 3.28 -8.14 -8.36
C ILE A 53 2.44 -7.96 -9.61
N ASP A 54 2.90 -8.55 -10.71
CA ASP A 54 2.16 -8.56 -11.96
C ASP A 54 0.94 -9.47 -11.85
N CYS A 55 -0.19 -9.02 -12.40
CA CYS A 55 -1.41 -9.82 -12.45
C CYS A 55 -1.50 -10.71 -13.71
N ILE A 56 -0.40 -10.89 -14.43
CA ILE A 56 -0.38 -11.71 -15.64
C ILE A 56 -0.82 -13.15 -15.32
N GLY A 57 -1.87 -13.62 -16.01
CA GLY A 57 -2.43 -14.95 -15.82
C GLY A 57 -3.35 -15.11 -14.61
N VAL A 58 -3.70 -14.01 -13.95
CA VAL A 58 -4.71 -14.00 -12.88
C VAL A 58 -6.06 -13.71 -13.52
N HIS A 59 -6.98 -14.67 -13.45
CA HIS A 59 -8.33 -14.54 -14.01
C HIS A 59 -9.42 -14.56 -12.92
N THR A 60 -9.06 -14.95 -11.71
CA THR A 60 -9.97 -14.98 -10.58
C THR A 60 -9.26 -14.62 -9.27
N PRO A 61 -9.98 -14.15 -8.23
CA PRO A 61 -9.42 -13.87 -6.91
C PRO A 61 -8.67 -15.05 -6.27
N ASN A 62 -9.04 -16.26 -6.63
CA ASN A 62 -8.43 -17.47 -6.08
C ASN A 62 -7.06 -17.80 -6.72
N GLU A 63 -6.77 -17.21 -7.86
CA GLU A 63 -5.51 -17.37 -8.60
C GLU A 63 -4.46 -16.33 -8.20
N LEU A 64 -4.82 -15.37 -7.35
CA LEU A 64 -3.86 -14.44 -6.80
C LEU A 64 -2.69 -15.20 -6.20
N PRO A 65 -1.44 -14.84 -6.54
CA PRO A 65 -0.28 -15.48 -5.97
C PRO A 65 -0.36 -15.34 -4.45
N LYS A 66 -0.63 -16.45 -3.76
CA LYS A 66 -0.76 -16.48 -2.30
C LYS A 66 0.54 -16.08 -1.62
N THR A 67 1.67 -16.28 -2.31
CA THR A 67 3.00 -15.82 -1.88
C THR A 67 3.89 -15.68 -3.12
N ASP A 68 4.49 -14.52 -3.34
CA ASP A 68 5.68 -14.42 -4.15
C ASP A 68 6.84 -15.01 -3.34
N ALA A 69 7.69 -15.82 -3.96
CA ALA A 69 8.88 -16.40 -3.32
C ALA A 69 9.79 -15.35 -2.64
N ASP A 70 9.70 -14.08 -3.05
CA ASP A 70 10.41 -12.99 -2.40
C ASP A 70 9.90 -12.71 -0.98
N PHE A 71 8.61 -12.96 -0.69
CA PHE A 71 8.03 -12.78 0.64
C PHE A 71 8.35 -13.94 1.60
N GLU A 72 8.94 -15.03 1.10
CA GLU A 72 9.46 -16.13 1.91
C GLU A 72 10.87 -15.87 2.45
N LYS A 73 11.56 -14.82 1.95
CA LYS A 73 12.91 -14.47 2.39
C LYS A 73 12.97 -14.02 3.84
N PRO A 74 14.11 -14.20 4.52
CA PRO A 74 14.32 -13.68 5.87
C PRO A 74 13.97 -12.19 5.97
N GLY A 75 13.23 -11.82 7.00
CA GLY A 75 12.72 -10.46 7.19
C GLY A 75 11.30 -10.28 6.66
N TYR A 76 11.02 -10.68 5.42
CA TYR A 76 9.65 -10.68 4.91
C TYR A 76 8.74 -11.65 5.66
N ASN A 77 9.22 -12.85 5.97
CA ASN A 77 8.45 -13.87 6.69
C ASN A 77 8.07 -13.52 8.14
N ARG A 78 8.53 -12.36 8.63
CA ARG A 78 8.14 -11.84 9.96
C ARG A 78 6.87 -11.00 9.91
N LEU A 79 6.42 -10.61 8.73
CA LEU A 79 5.21 -9.85 8.54
C LEU A 79 4.11 -10.76 8.01
N GLU A 80 2.88 -10.50 8.45
CA GLU A 80 1.70 -11.08 7.83
C GLU A 80 1.37 -10.25 6.58
N TRP A 81 1.73 -10.75 5.40
CA TRP A 81 1.49 -10.08 4.13
C TRP A 81 0.13 -10.44 3.55
N THR A 82 -0.60 -9.43 3.10
CA THR A 82 -1.87 -9.56 2.38
C THR A 82 -1.89 -8.57 1.22
N VAL A 83 -2.74 -8.81 0.21
CA VAL A 83 -2.96 -7.82 -0.85
C VAL A 83 -3.56 -6.55 -0.24
N ALA A 84 -3.11 -5.38 -0.70
CA ALA A 84 -3.62 -4.10 -0.22
C ALA A 84 -5.12 -3.97 -0.54
N GLU A 85 -5.91 -3.53 0.44
CA GLU A 85 -7.31 -3.15 0.28
C GLU A 85 -7.43 -1.64 0.03
N CYS A 86 -8.56 -1.15 -0.48
CA CYS A 86 -8.81 0.29 -0.66
C CYS A 86 -8.52 1.11 0.59
N ARG A 87 -8.86 0.60 1.78
CA ARG A 87 -8.58 1.29 3.06
C ARG A 87 -7.08 1.49 3.31
N HIS A 88 -6.22 0.58 2.86
CA HIS A 88 -4.76 0.70 2.98
C HIS A 88 -4.23 1.78 2.04
N TRP A 89 -4.74 1.82 0.82
CA TRP A 89 -4.41 2.85 -0.15
C TRP A 89 -4.83 4.25 0.32
N LYS A 90 -6.05 4.39 0.87
CA LYS A 90 -6.49 5.67 1.46
C LYS A 90 -5.54 6.16 2.54
N LYS A 91 -5.14 5.29 3.47
CA LYS A 91 -4.20 5.63 4.53
C LYS A 91 -2.83 5.99 4.00
N LEU A 92 -2.32 5.26 3.00
CA LEU A 92 -1.04 5.57 2.34
C LEU A 92 -1.08 6.97 1.71
N LEU A 93 -2.11 7.26 0.92
CA LEU A 93 -2.27 8.55 0.24
C LEU A 93 -2.40 9.71 1.24
N ILE A 94 -3.17 9.54 2.30
CA ILE A 94 -3.36 10.58 3.32
C ILE A 94 -2.10 10.75 4.17
N ASN A 95 -1.58 9.67 4.76
CA ASN A 95 -0.58 9.74 5.82
C ASN A 95 0.84 9.98 5.28
N VAL A 96 1.15 9.45 4.11
CA VAL A 96 2.50 9.51 3.52
C VAL A 96 2.58 10.53 2.41
N CYS A 97 1.60 10.55 1.50
CA CYS A 97 1.60 11.47 0.36
C CYS A 97 0.97 12.83 0.71
N GLY A 98 0.22 12.92 1.82
CA GLY A 98 -0.47 14.13 2.23
C GLY A 98 -1.61 14.53 1.29
N CYS A 99 -2.16 13.59 0.52
CA CYS A 99 -3.29 13.84 -0.37
C CYS A 99 -4.57 14.09 0.42
N CYS A 100 -5.44 14.95 -0.12
CA CYS A 100 -6.84 15.01 0.26
C CYS A 100 -7.59 14.01 -0.63
N LEU A 101 -8.55 13.30 -0.06
CA LEU A 101 -9.45 12.41 -0.80
C LEU A 101 -10.80 13.12 -0.93
N GLU A 102 -11.29 13.24 -2.14
CA GLU A 102 -12.60 13.82 -2.44
C GLU A 102 -13.54 12.70 -2.88
N GLU A 103 -14.69 12.58 -2.21
CA GLU A 103 -15.67 11.56 -2.54
C GLU A 103 -16.24 11.80 -3.95
N ILE A 104 -16.21 10.76 -4.78
CA ILE A 104 -16.80 10.77 -6.10
C ILE A 104 -18.20 10.16 -5.96
N VAL A 105 -19.21 10.96 -6.26
CA VAL A 105 -20.57 10.47 -6.47
C VAL A 105 -20.80 10.53 -7.96
N ASP A 106 -20.56 9.44 -8.66
CA ASP A 106 -20.73 9.43 -10.11
C ASP A 106 -22.22 9.46 -10.45
N GLY A 107 -22.60 10.47 -11.25
CA GLY A 107 -23.98 10.67 -11.71
C GLY A 107 -24.37 9.77 -12.90
N PHE A 108 -23.47 8.88 -13.38
CA PHE A 108 -23.74 8.04 -14.55
C PHE A 108 -24.19 6.62 -14.21
N GLU A 109 -23.74 6.08 -13.07
CA GLU A 109 -24.25 4.83 -12.52
C GLU A 109 -24.43 5.00 -11.01
N GLU A 110 -25.66 4.86 -10.53
CA GLU A 110 -26.07 5.11 -9.12
C GLU A 110 -25.32 4.25 -8.07
N HIS A 111 -24.22 3.58 -8.44
CA HIS A 111 -23.59 2.55 -7.63
C HIS A 111 -22.06 2.66 -7.48
N CYS A 112 -21.39 3.56 -8.20
CA CYS A 112 -19.92 3.68 -8.05
C CYS A 112 -19.56 4.64 -6.92
N ARG A 113 -19.07 4.11 -5.82
CA ARG A 113 -18.44 4.87 -4.74
C ARG A 113 -16.94 4.89 -4.92
N GLY A 114 -16.35 6.03 -4.70
CA GLY A 114 -14.91 6.16 -4.83
C GLY A 114 -14.39 7.48 -4.27
N TYR A 115 -13.10 7.67 -4.46
CA TYR A 115 -12.42 8.90 -4.04
C TYR A 115 -11.45 9.31 -5.13
N SER A 116 -11.46 10.60 -5.48
CA SER A 116 -10.41 11.20 -6.29
C SER A 116 -9.28 11.74 -5.43
N PHE A 117 -8.08 11.83 -5.99
CA PHE A 117 -6.91 12.41 -5.37
C PHE A 117 -5.95 13.01 -6.40
N ASP A 118 -5.10 13.92 -5.94
CA ASP A 118 -4.05 14.54 -6.76
C ASP A 118 -2.92 13.54 -7.04
N THR A 119 -2.83 13.09 -8.30
CA THR A 119 -1.85 12.10 -8.76
C THR A 119 -0.43 12.64 -8.74
N ASP A 120 -0.21 13.90 -9.08
CA ASP A 120 1.12 14.50 -9.11
C ASP A 120 1.69 14.52 -7.70
N LYS A 121 0.88 14.99 -6.75
CA LYS A 121 1.24 15.00 -5.34
C LYS A 121 1.48 13.59 -4.78
N ALA A 122 0.66 12.62 -5.15
CA ALA A 122 0.85 11.22 -4.75
C ALA A 122 2.19 10.69 -5.29
N ASN A 123 2.46 10.91 -6.58
CA ASN A 123 3.64 10.41 -7.27
C ASN A 123 4.95 11.05 -6.79
N GLU A 124 4.95 12.25 -6.23
CA GLU A 124 6.14 12.83 -5.57
C GLU A 124 6.76 11.89 -4.52
N THR A 125 5.91 11.10 -3.86
CA THR A 125 6.35 10.14 -2.83
C THR A 125 6.31 8.70 -3.33
N LEU A 126 5.25 8.29 -4.01
CA LEU A 126 5.02 6.91 -4.43
C LEU A 126 6.06 6.43 -5.45
N SER A 127 6.52 7.32 -6.34
CA SER A 127 7.58 6.97 -7.30
C SER A 127 8.90 6.54 -6.63
N LYS A 128 9.19 7.04 -5.43
CA LYS A 128 10.39 6.67 -4.65
C LYS A 128 10.35 5.22 -4.16
N ILE A 129 9.17 4.63 -4.11
CA ILE A 129 8.93 3.24 -3.70
C ILE A 129 8.43 2.38 -4.86
N GLY A 130 8.63 2.86 -6.11
CA GLY A 130 8.30 2.11 -7.32
C GLY A 130 6.81 2.03 -7.65
N ILE A 131 5.97 2.85 -7.02
CA ILE A 131 4.55 2.98 -7.36
C ILE A 131 4.40 4.19 -8.28
N ASN A 132 3.68 4.02 -9.40
CA ASN A 132 3.34 5.09 -10.31
C ASN A 132 1.84 5.00 -10.64
N ILE A 133 1.07 6.00 -10.23
CA ILE A 133 -0.37 6.12 -10.43
C ILE A 133 -0.63 7.35 -11.29
N GLY A 134 -1.37 7.22 -12.40
CA GLY A 134 -1.69 8.33 -13.28
C GLY A 134 -2.13 7.84 -14.65
N GLU A 135 -2.29 8.75 -15.61
CA GLU A 135 -2.76 8.42 -16.97
C GLU A 135 -1.89 7.37 -17.70
N ASN A 136 -0.59 7.35 -17.40
CA ASN A 136 0.36 6.36 -17.91
C ASN A 136 0.90 5.45 -16.79
N GLY A 137 0.24 5.43 -15.63
CA GLY A 137 0.60 4.63 -14.48
C GLY A 137 -0.12 3.28 -14.49
N TYR A 138 0.19 2.49 -13.47
CA TYR A 138 -0.46 1.21 -13.29
C TYR A 138 -1.78 1.36 -12.53
N ILE A 139 -2.73 0.49 -12.86
CA ILE A 139 -3.92 0.24 -12.04
C ILE A 139 -3.55 -0.84 -11.03
N TYR A 140 -3.89 -0.62 -9.77
CA TYR A 140 -3.63 -1.56 -8.68
C TYR A 140 -4.93 -2.23 -8.25
N TRP A 141 -4.94 -3.55 -8.31
CA TRP A 141 -6.01 -4.36 -7.76
C TRP A 141 -5.92 -4.37 -6.25
N THR A 142 -7.08 -4.42 -5.62
CA THR A 142 -7.18 -4.63 -4.18
C THR A 142 -7.52 -6.08 -3.86
N SER A 143 -7.52 -6.44 -2.58
CA SER A 143 -7.90 -7.77 -2.14
C SER A 143 -9.39 -8.06 -2.29
N THR A 144 -10.19 -7.06 -2.58
CA THR A 144 -11.63 -7.20 -2.78
C THR A 144 -11.90 -7.53 -4.24
N MET A 145 -12.03 -8.81 -4.53
CA MET A 145 -12.44 -9.33 -5.83
C MET A 145 -13.65 -10.23 -5.67
N GLU A 146 -14.64 -10.05 -6.51
CA GLU A 146 -15.79 -10.94 -6.59
C GLU A 146 -15.57 -12.04 -7.63
N SER A 147 -16.25 -13.18 -7.45
CA SER A 147 -16.11 -14.38 -8.30
C SER A 147 -16.54 -14.20 -9.76
N ASN A 148 -17.09 -13.04 -10.11
CA ASN A 148 -17.57 -12.68 -11.43
C ASN A 148 -16.62 -11.76 -12.22
N GLY A 149 -15.38 -11.55 -11.73
CA GLY A 149 -14.41 -10.66 -12.33
C GLY A 149 -14.59 -9.18 -11.96
N TRP A 150 -15.39 -8.90 -10.95
CA TRP A 150 -15.57 -7.55 -10.43
C TRP A 150 -14.54 -7.27 -9.33
N ALA A 151 -13.88 -6.12 -9.40
CA ALA A 151 -12.83 -5.77 -8.46
C ALA A 151 -12.83 -4.29 -8.09
N GLU A 152 -12.42 -4.01 -6.86
CA GLU A 152 -12.04 -2.67 -6.42
C GLU A 152 -10.62 -2.37 -6.92
N VAL A 153 -10.38 -1.15 -7.38
CA VAL A 153 -9.09 -0.74 -7.96
C VAL A 153 -8.62 0.62 -7.47
N VAL A 154 -7.32 0.86 -7.63
CA VAL A 154 -6.68 2.16 -7.40
C VAL A 154 -5.83 2.49 -8.62
N GLY A 155 -6.13 3.61 -9.28
CA GLY A 155 -5.39 4.06 -10.46
C GLY A 155 -5.98 5.33 -11.03
N CYS A 156 -5.30 5.93 -12.01
CA CYS A 156 -5.76 7.11 -12.74
C CYS A 156 -6.26 8.29 -11.86
N GLY A 157 -5.79 8.39 -10.63
CA GLY A 157 -6.22 9.43 -9.69
C GLY A 157 -7.47 9.10 -8.88
N GLU A 158 -7.91 7.85 -8.92
CA GLU A 158 -9.13 7.41 -8.25
C GLU A 158 -8.90 6.14 -7.44
N ILE A 159 -9.68 5.99 -6.37
CA ILE A 159 -9.91 4.76 -5.64
C ILE A 159 -11.34 4.36 -5.89
N ILE A 160 -11.58 3.26 -6.56
CA ILE A 160 -12.92 2.74 -6.83
C ILE A 160 -13.23 1.65 -5.81
N GLU A 161 -14.19 1.92 -4.92
CA GLU A 161 -14.58 1.01 -3.82
C GLU A 161 -15.74 0.09 -4.20
N ASP A 162 -16.52 0.45 -5.21
CA ASP A 162 -17.53 -0.46 -5.75
C ASP A 162 -16.88 -1.30 -6.86
N PRO A 163 -17.03 -2.62 -6.80
CA PRO A 163 -16.44 -3.50 -7.80
C PRO A 163 -16.93 -3.15 -9.21
N MET A 164 -15.99 -3.01 -10.14
CA MET A 164 -16.28 -2.80 -11.56
C MET A 164 -15.89 -4.03 -12.37
N PRO A 165 -16.61 -4.34 -13.47
CA PRO A 165 -16.26 -5.45 -14.33
C PRO A 165 -15.02 -5.10 -15.16
N TYR A 166 -14.03 -6.00 -15.17
CA TYR A 166 -12.84 -5.90 -15.98
C TYR A 166 -12.73 -7.10 -16.92
N THR A 167 -12.25 -6.86 -18.13
CA THR A 167 -11.91 -7.93 -19.07
C THR A 167 -10.58 -8.58 -18.69
N ASP A 168 -10.35 -9.81 -19.16
CA ASP A 168 -9.08 -10.52 -18.92
C ASP A 168 -7.86 -9.72 -19.40
N ASP A 169 -7.99 -8.96 -20.49
CA ASP A 169 -6.91 -8.13 -21.04
C ASP A 169 -6.60 -6.93 -20.10
N GLU A 170 -7.65 -6.27 -19.57
CA GLU A 170 -7.48 -5.17 -18.61
C GLU A 170 -6.87 -5.66 -17.28
N ILE A 171 -7.26 -6.84 -16.84
CA ILE A 171 -6.68 -7.49 -15.66
C ILE A 171 -5.19 -7.75 -15.85
N ALA A 172 -4.77 -8.22 -17.02
CA ALA A 172 -3.38 -8.55 -17.31
C ALA A 172 -2.45 -7.34 -17.23
N GLU A 173 -2.98 -6.12 -17.38
CA GLU A 173 -2.23 -4.86 -17.28
C GLU A 173 -2.16 -4.32 -15.84
N CYS A 174 -2.95 -4.88 -14.93
CA CYS A 174 -2.99 -4.45 -13.54
C CYS A 174 -1.79 -4.96 -12.74
N ARG A 175 -1.57 -4.31 -11.61
CA ARG A 175 -0.58 -4.66 -10.60
C ARG A 175 -1.26 -4.94 -9.27
N MET A 176 -0.56 -5.64 -8.41
CA MET A 176 -0.93 -5.76 -7.01
C MET A 176 0.19 -5.27 -6.12
N ARG A 177 -0.16 -4.77 -4.95
CA ARG A 177 0.80 -4.41 -3.92
C ARG A 177 0.43 -5.09 -2.60
N PHE A 178 1.40 -5.70 -1.96
CA PHE A 178 1.19 -6.28 -0.64
C PHE A 178 1.33 -5.24 0.47
N VAL A 179 0.56 -5.46 1.53
CA VAL A 179 0.72 -4.78 2.81
C VAL A 179 1.08 -5.80 3.87
N GLY A 180 2.06 -5.46 4.68
CA GLY A 180 2.50 -6.27 5.82
C GLY A 180 2.08 -5.64 7.12
N ARG A 181 1.89 -6.49 8.15
CA ARG A 181 1.58 -6.06 9.51
C ARG A 181 2.57 -6.67 10.48
N LEU A 182 3.07 -5.83 11.41
CA LEU A 182 3.89 -6.27 12.55
C LEU A 182 3.57 -5.40 13.77
N ASN A 183 4.04 -5.80 14.94
CA ASN A 183 3.90 -4.96 16.13
C ASN A 183 5.09 -3.99 16.25
N ILE A 184 4.85 -2.74 16.67
CA ILE A 184 5.87 -1.72 16.84
C ILE A 184 7.01 -2.16 17.78
N LYS A 185 6.72 -3.06 18.72
CA LYS A 185 7.72 -3.62 19.65
C LYS A 185 8.74 -4.53 18.98
N GLU A 186 8.44 -4.98 17.77
CA GLU A 186 9.35 -5.82 16.97
C GLU A 186 10.36 -4.98 16.20
N LEU A 187 10.08 -3.69 16.01
CA LEU A 187 10.97 -2.77 15.30
C LEU A 187 12.24 -2.51 16.11
N LYS A 188 13.36 -2.58 15.43
CA LYS A 188 14.64 -2.09 15.96
C LYS A 188 14.76 -0.61 15.63
N ILE A 189 14.38 0.21 16.57
CA ILE A 189 14.55 1.66 16.49
C ILE A 189 15.98 1.92 16.98
N GLU A 190 16.93 1.90 16.05
CA GLU A 190 18.28 2.40 16.32
C GLU A 190 18.11 3.90 16.62
N ASP A 191 18.69 4.36 17.73
CA ASP A 191 18.50 5.69 18.28
C ASP A 191 18.30 6.75 17.20
N LEU A 192 17.11 7.35 17.18
CA LEU A 192 16.83 8.53 16.38
C LEU A 192 17.68 9.66 16.99
N THR A 193 18.97 9.69 16.66
CA THR A 193 19.81 10.85 16.92
C THR A 193 19.23 12.01 16.10
N PHE A 194 18.66 12.95 16.82
CA PHE A 194 18.04 14.18 16.32
C PHE A 194 19.10 15.26 16.11
#